data_8ad5903eb059e9301185aa296015c622
#
_entry.id   8ad5903eb059e9301185aa296015c622
#
_cell.length_a   1.000
_cell.length_b   1.000
_cell.length_c   1.000
_cell.angle_alpha   90.00
_cell.angle_beta   90.00
_cell.angle_gamma   90.00
#
_symmetry.space_group_name_H-M   'P 1'
#
loop_
_entity.id
_entity.type
_entity.pdbx_description
1 polymer ?
#
loop_
_entity_poly.entity_id
_entity_poly.type
_entity_poly.pdbx_seq_one_letter_code
_entity_poly.pdbx_strand_id
1 'polypeptide(L)'
;MILEKYAVESFSRIELERFIMKEITFDIRLTAKDLFLFSMRHTYTAVSGIFGVVISLGSWIILTVRFGAMDTSVRLALFIIGCLFTVIQPLMLYSKSAAQARKNKDINASLHYSLNDEGITVTQGEQEVTVKWYEVRKCITSSRAVYLYMSPVRAFIFPADQCGEKFAQICRICVDKVKEFADYDQQEDAGEADGHKEDS
;
A
#
# COMPACT_ATOMS: atom_id res chain seq x y z
N MET A 1 16.75 4.10 42.69
CA MET A 1 16.68 2.63 42.87
C MET A 1 15.41 2.00 42.28
N ILE A 2 14.18 2.48 42.56
CA ILE A 2 12.95 1.91 41.97
C ILE A 2 12.79 2.29 40.49
N LEU A 3 13.07 3.54 40.12
CA LEU A 3 12.97 4.03 38.75
C LEU A 3 14.02 3.40 37.78
N GLU A 4 15.24 3.13 38.28
CA GLU A 4 16.26 2.43 37.50
C GLU A 4 15.89 0.99 37.23
N LYS A 5 15.23 0.29 38.16
CA LYS A 5 14.77 -1.07 37.94
C LYS A 5 13.68 -1.14 36.89
N TYR A 6 12.74 -0.20 36.85
CA TYR A 6 11.70 -0.12 35.80
C TYR A 6 12.27 0.27 34.43
N ALA A 7 13.28 1.12 34.40
CA ALA A 7 13.97 1.49 33.16
C ALA A 7 14.77 0.31 32.58
N VAL A 8 15.44 -0.47 33.43
CA VAL A 8 16.20 -1.66 33.01
C VAL A 8 15.25 -2.79 32.58
N GLU A 9 14.14 -3.00 33.29
CA GLU A 9 13.14 -4.01 32.89
C GLU A 9 12.41 -3.63 31.61
N SER A 10 12.07 -2.36 31.41
CA SER A 10 11.46 -1.91 30.17
C SER A 10 12.44 -1.95 29.00
N PHE A 11 13.72 -1.60 29.22
CA PHE A 11 14.77 -1.67 28.23
C PHE A 11 15.08 -3.14 27.84
N SER A 12 15.17 -4.04 28.82
CA SER A 12 15.39 -5.45 28.56
C SER A 12 14.18 -6.12 27.85
N ARG A 13 12.96 -5.65 28.12
CA ARG A 13 11.76 -6.14 27.45
C ARG A 13 11.70 -5.68 26.00
N ILE A 14 12.07 -4.43 25.73
CA ILE A 14 12.17 -3.88 24.37
C ILE A 14 13.30 -4.54 23.58
N GLU A 15 14.46 -4.80 24.22
CA GLU A 15 15.54 -5.55 23.61
C GLU A 15 15.20 -7.03 23.42
N LEU A 16 14.48 -7.64 24.36
CA LEU A 16 14.02 -9.03 24.23
C LEU A 16 12.94 -9.16 23.14
N GLU A 17 12.05 -8.21 23.01
CA GLU A 17 11.09 -8.15 21.90
C GLU A 17 11.79 -7.84 20.57
N ARG A 18 12.87 -7.03 20.56
CA ARG A 18 13.74 -6.83 19.42
C ARG A 18 14.55 -8.08 19.05
N PHE A 19 15.03 -8.81 20.04
CA PHE A 19 15.83 -10.04 19.82
C PHE A 19 14.96 -11.23 19.40
N ILE A 20 13.63 -11.17 19.58
CA ILE A 20 12.67 -12.19 19.15
C ILE A 20 11.78 -11.64 18.04
N MET A 21 12.34 -10.93 17.08
CA MET A 21 11.69 -10.83 15.78
C MET A 21 11.87 -12.19 15.09
N LYS A 22 11.10 -13.13 15.58
CA LYS A 22 10.97 -14.45 14.98
C LYS A 22 10.55 -14.21 13.52
N GLU A 23 11.40 -14.63 12.61
CA GLU A 23 11.09 -14.66 11.19
C GLU A 23 9.63 -15.07 10.96
N ILE A 24 8.85 -14.22 10.32
CA ILE A 24 7.45 -14.52 10.02
C ILE A 24 7.36 -14.93 8.58
N THR A 25 7.02 -16.19 8.39
CA THR A 25 6.82 -16.75 7.06
C THR A 25 5.34 -16.97 6.77
N PHE A 26 4.95 -16.72 5.54
CA PHE A 26 3.59 -16.95 5.04
C PHE A 26 3.59 -17.05 3.51
N ASP A 27 2.58 -17.70 2.98
CA ASP A 27 2.43 -17.90 1.55
C ASP A 27 1.29 -17.03 1.02
N ILE A 28 1.53 -16.36 -0.11
CA ILE A 28 0.51 -15.54 -0.78
C ILE A 28 0.41 -15.93 -2.24
N ARG A 29 -0.82 -16.10 -2.68
CA ARG A 29 -1.18 -16.26 -4.07
C ARG A 29 -2.10 -15.11 -4.48
N LEU A 30 -1.57 -14.10 -5.16
CA LEU A 30 -2.34 -12.95 -5.58
C LEU A 30 -3.42 -13.34 -6.59
N THR A 31 -4.63 -12.85 -6.36
CA THR A 31 -5.77 -13.07 -7.23
C THR A 31 -6.07 -11.82 -8.06
N ALA A 32 -6.87 -11.98 -9.12
CA ALA A 32 -7.38 -10.85 -9.90
C ALA A 32 -8.14 -9.83 -9.02
N LYS A 33 -8.80 -10.32 -7.95
CA LYS A 33 -9.51 -9.49 -6.98
C LYS A 33 -8.54 -8.62 -6.17
N ASP A 34 -7.42 -9.18 -5.72
CA ASP A 34 -6.42 -8.45 -4.93
C ASP A 34 -5.78 -7.33 -5.77
N LEU A 35 -5.43 -7.65 -7.02
CA LEU A 35 -4.93 -6.67 -7.99
C LEU A 35 -5.96 -5.58 -8.32
N PHE A 36 -7.22 -5.96 -8.44
CA PHE A 36 -8.31 -5.01 -8.66
C PHE A 36 -8.49 -4.08 -7.46
N LEU A 37 -8.54 -4.60 -6.24
CA LEU A 37 -8.69 -3.80 -5.01
C LEU A 37 -7.51 -2.84 -4.83
N PHE A 38 -6.29 -3.31 -5.11
CA PHE A 38 -5.10 -2.46 -5.13
C PHE A 38 -5.21 -1.33 -6.16
N SER A 39 -5.57 -1.68 -7.41
CA SER A 39 -5.72 -0.71 -8.49
C SER A 39 -6.82 0.32 -8.21
N MET A 40 -7.96 -0.13 -7.66
CA MET A 40 -9.05 0.74 -7.22
C MET A 40 -8.56 1.73 -6.15
N ARG A 41 -7.93 1.22 -5.09
CA ARG A 41 -7.39 2.06 -4.04
C ARG A 41 -6.41 3.08 -4.61
N HIS A 42 -5.42 2.63 -5.38
CA HIS A 42 -4.42 3.50 -5.98
C HIS A 42 -5.03 4.59 -6.85
N THR A 43 -5.95 4.23 -7.76
CA THR A 43 -6.59 5.16 -8.69
C THR A 43 -7.46 6.19 -7.96
N TYR A 44 -8.28 5.77 -7.02
CA TYR A 44 -9.26 6.65 -6.36
C TYR A 44 -8.70 7.44 -5.17
N THR A 45 -7.51 7.11 -4.68
CA THR A 45 -6.80 7.92 -3.67
C THR A 45 -5.77 8.89 -4.30
N ALA A 46 -5.44 8.72 -5.58
CA ALA A 46 -4.62 9.68 -6.31
C ALA A 46 -5.38 10.99 -6.52
N VAL A 47 -4.67 12.12 -6.53
CA VAL A 47 -5.25 13.46 -6.72
C VAL A 47 -6.10 13.51 -7.98
N SER A 48 -5.60 12.99 -9.11
CA SER A 48 -6.33 12.91 -10.38
C SER A 48 -7.62 12.08 -10.29
N GLY A 49 -7.60 10.98 -9.51
CA GLY A 49 -8.78 10.15 -9.30
C GLY A 49 -9.84 10.86 -8.48
N ILE A 50 -9.46 11.58 -7.43
CA ILE A 50 -10.38 12.39 -6.62
C ILE A 50 -11.07 13.45 -7.50
N PHE A 51 -10.31 14.20 -8.30
CA PHE A 51 -10.89 15.17 -9.24
C PHE A 51 -11.84 14.50 -10.24
N GLY A 52 -11.48 13.35 -10.79
CA GLY A 52 -12.34 12.60 -11.70
C GLY A 52 -13.66 12.20 -11.07
N VAL A 53 -13.65 11.73 -9.81
CA VAL A 53 -14.86 11.39 -9.06
C VAL A 53 -15.72 12.63 -8.81
N VAL A 54 -15.12 13.75 -8.39
CA VAL A 54 -15.86 15.02 -8.15
C VAL A 54 -16.53 15.50 -9.43
N ILE A 55 -15.83 15.51 -10.56
CA ILE A 55 -16.39 15.90 -11.86
C ILE A 55 -17.53 14.96 -12.28
N SER A 56 -17.33 13.65 -12.11
CA SER A 56 -18.34 12.63 -12.46
C SER A 56 -19.60 12.77 -11.62
N LEU A 57 -19.48 12.95 -10.30
CA LEU A 57 -20.61 13.15 -9.39
C LEU A 57 -21.29 14.51 -9.67
N GLY A 58 -20.53 15.57 -9.92
CA GLY A 58 -21.05 16.88 -10.31
C GLY A 58 -21.88 16.79 -11.60
N SER A 59 -21.41 16.03 -12.59
CA SER A 59 -22.15 15.79 -13.83
C SER A 59 -23.50 15.10 -13.58
N TRP A 60 -23.54 14.10 -12.69
CA TRP A 60 -24.78 13.44 -12.29
C TRP A 60 -25.74 14.38 -11.58
N ILE A 61 -25.26 15.22 -10.67
CA ILE A 61 -26.07 16.22 -9.96
C ILE A 61 -26.68 17.22 -10.96
N ILE A 62 -25.87 17.78 -11.84
CA ILE A 62 -26.32 18.74 -12.85
C ILE A 62 -27.35 18.09 -13.78
N LEU A 63 -27.09 16.86 -14.22
CA LEU A 63 -28.00 16.12 -15.10
C LEU A 63 -29.36 15.89 -14.45
N THR A 64 -29.40 15.54 -13.17
CA THR A 64 -30.68 15.31 -12.45
C THR A 64 -31.45 16.60 -12.17
N VAL A 65 -30.76 17.66 -11.72
CA VAL A 65 -31.40 18.94 -11.32
C VAL A 65 -31.89 19.72 -12.54
N ARG A 66 -31.15 19.69 -13.63
CA ARG A 66 -31.42 20.53 -14.83
C ARG A 66 -31.94 19.73 -16.04
N PHE A 67 -32.36 18.50 -15.85
CA PHE A 67 -32.69 17.58 -16.95
C PHE A 67 -33.66 18.15 -17.98
N GLY A 68 -34.73 18.84 -17.56
CA GLY A 68 -35.73 19.41 -18.45
C GLY A 68 -35.36 20.73 -19.12
N ALA A 69 -34.29 21.41 -18.64
CA ALA A 69 -33.87 22.73 -19.10
C ALA A 69 -32.66 22.69 -20.04
N MET A 70 -32.17 21.49 -20.43
CA MET A 70 -30.97 21.33 -21.21
C MET A 70 -31.25 20.71 -22.59
N ASP A 71 -30.42 21.07 -23.56
CA ASP A 71 -30.39 20.42 -24.86
C ASP A 71 -29.96 18.96 -24.76
N THR A 72 -30.42 18.15 -25.71
CA THR A 72 -30.12 16.72 -25.76
C THR A 72 -28.61 16.44 -25.82
N SER A 73 -27.86 17.25 -26.55
CA SER A 73 -26.40 17.14 -26.66
C SER A 73 -25.69 17.34 -25.32
N VAL A 74 -26.13 18.33 -24.53
CA VAL A 74 -25.56 18.60 -23.21
C VAL A 74 -25.90 17.46 -22.24
N ARG A 75 -27.14 16.95 -22.29
CA ARG A 75 -27.54 15.78 -21.47
C ARG A 75 -26.68 14.55 -21.77
N LEU A 76 -26.46 14.28 -23.05
CA LEU A 76 -25.62 13.15 -23.47
C LEU A 76 -24.16 13.31 -23.01
N ALA A 77 -23.60 14.50 -23.15
CA ALA A 77 -22.24 14.81 -22.71
C ALA A 77 -22.09 14.62 -21.19
N LEU A 78 -23.01 15.17 -20.39
CA LEU A 78 -22.98 15.01 -18.93
C LEU A 78 -23.18 13.55 -18.50
N PHE A 79 -24.00 12.78 -19.20
CA PHE A 79 -24.19 11.36 -18.95
C PHE A 79 -22.88 10.58 -19.18
N ILE A 80 -22.19 10.83 -20.30
CA ILE A 80 -20.91 10.19 -20.62
C ILE A 80 -19.86 10.54 -19.55
N ILE A 81 -19.72 11.83 -19.19
CA ILE A 81 -18.77 12.29 -18.16
C ILE A 81 -19.12 11.66 -16.82
N GLY A 82 -20.41 11.62 -16.45
CA GLY A 82 -20.89 10.99 -15.23
C GLY A 82 -20.56 9.49 -15.16
N CYS A 83 -20.67 8.76 -16.27
CA CYS A 83 -20.35 7.34 -16.33
C CYS A 83 -18.83 7.05 -16.31
N LEU A 84 -17.98 8.00 -16.64
CA LEU A 84 -16.56 7.78 -16.89
C LEU A 84 -15.85 7.23 -15.64
N PHE A 85 -15.97 7.90 -14.49
CA PHE A 85 -15.33 7.46 -13.25
C PHE A 85 -16.22 6.55 -12.39
N THR A 86 -17.54 6.58 -12.57
CA THR A 86 -18.45 5.74 -11.77
C THR A 86 -18.64 4.34 -12.35
N VAL A 87 -18.55 4.16 -13.68
CA VAL A 87 -18.80 2.87 -14.34
C VAL A 87 -17.61 2.41 -15.18
N ILE A 88 -17.15 3.27 -16.11
CA ILE A 88 -16.15 2.86 -17.09
C ILE A 88 -14.79 2.57 -16.43
N GLN A 89 -14.37 3.45 -15.51
CA GLN A 89 -13.09 3.31 -14.83
C GLN A 89 -12.99 2.02 -13.99
N PRO A 90 -13.94 1.70 -13.10
CA PRO A 90 -13.91 0.42 -12.37
C PRO A 90 -13.93 -0.80 -13.27
N LEU A 91 -14.74 -0.78 -14.33
CA LEU A 91 -14.82 -1.89 -15.28
C LEU A 91 -13.49 -2.10 -16.03
N MET A 92 -12.84 -1.01 -16.43
CA MET A 92 -11.52 -1.05 -17.06
C MET A 92 -10.43 -1.56 -16.11
N LEU A 93 -10.45 -1.12 -14.84
CA LEU A 93 -9.51 -1.61 -13.83
C LEU A 93 -9.72 -3.11 -13.56
N TYR A 94 -10.98 -3.56 -13.48
CA TYR A 94 -11.29 -4.99 -13.33
C TYR A 94 -10.77 -5.80 -14.51
N SER A 95 -11.04 -5.36 -15.74
CA SER A 95 -10.58 -6.05 -16.95
C SER A 95 -9.06 -6.12 -17.03
N LYS A 96 -8.35 -5.04 -16.67
CA LYS A 96 -6.89 -5.01 -16.62
C LYS A 96 -6.33 -5.96 -15.56
N SER A 97 -6.90 -5.97 -14.36
CA SER A 97 -6.48 -6.84 -13.26
C SER A 97 -6.71 -8.32 -13.59
N ALA A 98 -7.85 -8.63 -14.20
CA ALA A 98 -8.15 -9.98 -14.68
C ALA A 98 -7.19 -10.44 -15.81
N ALA A 99 -6.88 -9.55 -16.74
CA ALA A 99 -5.92 -9.83 -17.79
C ALA A 99 -4.49 -10.01 -17.25
N GLN A 100 -4.09 -9.20 -16.27
CA GLN A 100 -2.79 -9.31 -15.61
C GLN A 100 -2.67 -10.64 -14.85
N ALA A 101 -3.69 -11.01 -14.08
CA ALA A 101 -3.71 -12.29 -13.37
C ALA A 101 -3.65 -13.51 -14.31
N ARG A 102 -4.24 -13.41 -15.52
CA ARG A 102 -4.19 -14.49 -16.50
C ARG A 102 -2.85 -14.59 -17.25
N LYS A 103 -2.26 -13.44 -17.59
CA LYS A 103 -1.03 -13.39 -18.42
C LYS A 103 0.22 -13.69 -17.62
N ASN A 104 0.26 -13.31 -16.35
CA ASN A 104 1.43 -13.46 -15.52
C ASN A 104 1.30 -14.70 -14.64
N LYS A 105 1.94 -15.80 -15.09
CA LYS A 105 1.96 -17.07 -14.36
C LYS A 105 2.62 -16.92 -12.99
N ASP A 106 3.56 -15.96 -12.87
CA ASP A 106 4.31 -15.69 -11.64
C ASP A 106 3.43 -15.06 -10.57
N ILE A 107 2.43 -14.24 -10.95
CA ILE A 107 1.45 -13.67 -10.02
C ILE A 107 0.52 -14.76 -9.46
N ASN A 108 0.20 -15.78 -10.25
CA ASN A 108 -0.63 -16.92 -9.84
C ASN A 108 0.16 -18.02 -9.11
N ALA A 109 1.49 -17.97 -9.09
CA ALA A 109 2.29 -18.86 -8.29
C ALA A 109 2.17 -18.49 -6.81
N SER A 110 2.28 -19.48 -5.94
CA SER A 110 2.42 -19.22 -4.51
C SER A 110 3.78 -18.61 -4.27
N LEU A 111 3.80 -17.40 -3.74
CA LEU A 111 5.01 -16.71 -3.31
C LEU A 111 5.18 -16.94 -1.83
N HIS A 112 6.33 -17.46 -1.43
CA HIS A 112 6.70 -17.60 -0.04
C HIS A 112 7.37 -16.32 0.44
N TYR A 113 6.79 -15.70 1.46
CA TYR A 113 7.30 -14.48 2.07
C TYR A 113 7.91 -14.79 3.43
N SER A 114 9.08 -14.22 3.69
CA SER A 114 9.70 -14.16 4.99
C SER A 114 9.97 -12.69 5.36
N LEU A 115 9.44 -12.27 6.50
CA LEU A 115 9.73 -10.97 7.09
C LEU A 115 10.68 -11.15 8.27
N ASN A 116 11.82 -10.46 8.24
CA ASN A 116 12.81 -10.45 9.30
C ASN A 116 13.30 -9.01 9.54
N ASP A 117 14.29 -8.83 10.42
CA ASP A 117 14.86 -7.52 10.73
C ASP A 117 15.56 -6.87 9.55
N GLU A 118 16.08 -7.64 8.60
CA GLU A 118 16.81 -7.14 7.44
C GLU A 118 15.90 -6.66 6.32
N GLY A 119 14.72 -7.29 6.15
CA GLY A 119 13.84 -6.97 5.04
C GLY A 119 12.73 -7.98 4.81
N ILE A 120 12.28 -7.98 3.57
CA ILE A 120 11.23 -8.84 3.04
C ILE A 120 11.87 -9.75 2.01
N THR A 121 11.95 -11.03 2.32
CA THR A 121 12.42 -12.04 1.38
C THR A 121 11.23 -12.68 0.68
N VAL A 122 11.29 -12.77 -0.63
CA VAL A 122 10.27 -13.39 -1.48
C VAL A 122 10.91 -14.53 -2.22
N THR A 123 10.41 -15.73 -2.01
CA THR A 123 10.89 -16.94 -2.69
C THR A 123 9.84 -17.47 -3.64
N GLN A 124 10.24 -17.74 -4.88
CA GLN A 124 9.41 -18.35 -5.91
C GLN A 124 10.18 -19.46 -6.62
N GLY A 125 9.90 -20.71 -6.30
CA GLY A 125 10.68 -21.86 -6.80
C GLY A 125 12.13 -21.77 -6.34
N GLU A 126 13.05 -21.67 -7.28
CA GLU A 126 14.49 -21.52 -7.01
C GLU A 126 14.96 -20.05 -6.94
N GLN A 127 14.07 -19.11 -7.23
CA GLN A 127 14.39 -17.69 -7.21
C GLN A 127 14.07 -17.09 -5.84
N GLU A 128 15.02 -16.34 -5.30
CA GLU A 128 14.88 -15.61 -4.05
C GLU A 128 15.29 -14.15 -4.27
N VAL A 129 14.46 -13.24 -3.78
CA VAL A 129 14.71 -11.79 -3.84
C VAL A 129 14.46 -11.22 -2.46
N THR A 130 15.43 -10.51 -1.91
CA THR A 130 15.30 -9.78 -0.65
C THR A 130 15.23 -8.29 -0.93
N VAL A 131 14.17 -7.66 -0.43
CA VAL A 131 13.96 -6.21 -0.43
C VAL A 131 14.21 -5.70 0.99
N LYS A 132 15.15 -4.80 1.15
CA LYS A 132 15.51 -4.22 2.45
C LYS A 132 14.44 -3.23 2.90
N TRP A 133 14.26 -3.05 4.22
CA TRP A 133 13.25 -2.14 4.76
C TRP A 133 13.43 -0.69 4.32
N TYR A 134 14.66 -0.21 4.14
CA TYR A 134 14.93 1.15 3.64
C TYR A 134 14.48 1.39 2.18
N GLU A 135 14.24 0.32 1.40
CA GLU A 135 13.67 0.43 0.06
C GLU A 135 12.14 0.61 0.09
N VAL A 136 11.49 0.35 1.23
CA VAL A 136 10.06 0.47 1.42
C VAL A 136 9.72 1.91 1.81
N ARG A 137 9.15 2.66 0.91
CA ARG A 137 8.83 4.08 1.10
C ARG A 137 7.58 4.34 1.92
N LYS A 138 6.62 3.43 1.89
CA LYS A 138 5.32 3.63 2.54
C LYS A 138 4.64 2.32 2.86
N CYS A 139 4.11 2.23 4.08
CA CYS A 139 3.20 1.15 4.49
C CYS A 139 1.77 1.69 4.62
N ILE A 140 0.81 1.01 4.02
CA ILE A 140 -0.61 1.30 4.20
C ILE A 140 -1.30 0.03 4.67
N THR A 141 -1.91 0.09 5.84
CA THR A 141 -2.69 -1.00 6.40
C THR A 141 -4.19 -0.75 6.24
N SER A 142 -4.93 -1.80 6.01
CA SER A 142 -6.40 -1.80 5.99
C SER A 142 -6.90 -3.11 6.59
N SER A 143 -8.20 -3.21 6.88
CA SER A 143 -8.81 -4.46 7.34
C SER A 143 -8.72 -5.61 6.33
N ARG A 144 -8.41 -5.33 5.07
CA ARG A 144 -8.39 -6.32 3.97
C ARG A 144 -7.00 -6.71 3.51
N ALA A 145 -6.02 -5.81 3.63
CA ALA A 145 -4.65 -6.06 3.18
C ALA A 145 -3.66 -5.05 3.77
N VAL A 146 -2.38 -5.43 3.80
CA VAL A 146 -1.23 -4.53 3.94
C VAL A 146 -0.66 -4.27 2.55
N TYR A 147 -0.32 -3.01 2.28
CA TYR A 147 0.34 -2.57 1.06
C TYR A 147 1.67 -1.93 1.42
N LEU A 148 2.78 -2.53 0.97
CA LEU A 148 4.13 -2.01 1.16
C LEU A 148 4.65 -1.44 -0.16
N TYR A 149 4.68 -0.13 -0.27
CA TYR A 149 5.06 0.57 -1.48
C TYR A 149 6.57 0.77 -1.55
N MET A 150 7.20 0.27 -2.61
CA MET A 150 8.58 0.56 -2.98
C MET A 150 8.65 1.75 -3.95
N SER A 151 7.59 1.97 -4.72
CA SER A 151 7.42 3.11 -5.63
C SER A 151 5.93 3.45 -5.77
N PRO A 152 5.56 4.57 -6.40
CA PRO A 152 4.15 4.92 -6.62
C PRO A 152 3.33 3.83 -7.31
N VAL A 153 3.96 2.95 -8.10
CA VAL A 153 3.28 1.94 -8.92
C VAL A 153 3.66 0.49 -8.55
N ARG A 154 4.58 0.29 -7.59
CA ARG A 154 5.04 -1.03 -7.16
C ARG A 154 4.84 -1.20 -5.67
N ALA A 155 4.10 -2.22 -5.28
CA ALA A 155 3.87 -2.57 -3.89
C ALA A 155 3.77 -4.09 -3.70
N PHE A 156 4.22 -4.57 -2.54
CA PHE A 156 3.80 -5.88 -2.04
C PHE A 156 2.38 -5.76 -1.48
N ILE A 157 1.59 -6.79 -1.68
CA ILE A 157 0.20 -6.87 -1.23
C ILE A 157 0.07 -8.12 -0.37
N PHE A 158 -0.29 -7.94 0.89
CA PHE A 158 -0.53 -9.03 1.83
C PHE A 158 -2.02 -9.08 2.19
N PRO A 159 -2.83 -9.88 1.48
CA PRO A 159 -4.25 -10.02 1.76
C PRO A 159 -4.51 -10.66 3.13
N ALA A 160 -5.44 -10.08 3.91
CA ALA A 160 -5.73 -10.53 5.26
C ALA A 160 -6.26 -11.97 5.32
N ASP A 161 -7.05 -12.37 4.33
CA ASP A 161 -7.62 -13.71 4.20
C ASP A 161 -6.56 -14.80 3.97
N GLN A 162 -5.40 -14.43 3.38
CA GLN A 162 -4.30 -15.37 3.16
C GLN A 162 -3.27 -15.35 4.29
N CYS A 163 -3.10 -14.22 4.98
CA CYS A 163 -2.22 -14.12 6.15
C CYS A 163 -2.81 -14.76 7.42
N GLY A 164 -4.14 -14.91 7.49
CA GLY A 164 -4.84 -15.55 8.60
C GLY A 164 -4.53 -14.89 9.96
N GLU A 165 -4.26 -15.71 10.97
CA GLU A 165 -3.96 -15.24 12.34
C GLU A 165 -2.69 -14.37 12.42
N LYS A 166 -1.75 -14.54 11.49
CA LYS A 166 -0.52 -13.76 11.44
C LYS A 166 -0.74 -12.32 10.94
N PHE A 167 -1.91 -12.01 10.36
CA PHE A 167 -2.18 -10.71 9.73
C PHE A 167 -1.93 -9.52 10.65
N ALA A 168 -2.42 -9.58 11.91
CA ALA A 168 -2.23 -8.50 12.87
C ALA A 168 -0.74 -8.27 13.22
N GLN A 169 0.03 -9.35 13.32
CA GLN A 169 1.46 -9.30 13.58
C GLN A 169 2.22 -8.73 12.37
N ILE A 170 1.89 -9.17 11.16
CA ILE A 170 2.44 -8.66 9.90
C ILE A 170 2.17 -7.16 9.78
N CYS A 171 0.93 -6.69 10.06
CA CYS A 171 0.59 -5.27 10.07
C CYS A 171 1.50 -4.46 10.99
N ARG A 172 1.69 -4.93 12.23
CA ARG A 172 2.51 -4.25 13.24
C ARG A 172 3.95 -4.14 12.77
N ILE A 173 4.57 -5.25 12.38
CA ILE A 173 5.96 -5.29 11.91
C ILE A 173 6.16 -4.34 10.72
N CYS A 174 5.30 -4.43 9.71
CA CYS A 174 5.42 -3.58 8.53
C CYS A 174 5.32 -2.09 8.87
N VAL A 175 4.43 -1.71 9.79
CA VAL A 175 4.27 -0.32 10.22
C VAL A 175 5.48 0.14 11.03
N ASP A 176 5.93 -0.68 11.98
CA ASP A 176 7.03 -0.31 12.89
C ASP A 176 8.34 -0.20 12.11
N LYS A 177 8.64 -1.17 11.23
CA LYS A 177 9.86 -1.13 10.41
C LYS A 177 9.88 0.03 9.43
N VAL A 178 8.79 0.29 8.72
CA VAL A 178 8.74 1.43 7.78
C VAL A 178 8.85 2.77 8.51
N LYS A 179 8.33 2.90 9.72
CA LYS A 179 8.52 4.11 10.54
C LYS A 179 9.97 4.24 11.03
N GLU A 180 10.54 3.16 11.53
CA GLU A 180 11.93 3.13 11.99
C GLU A 180 12.89 3.70 10.90
N PHE A 181 12.77 3.23 9.67
CA PHE A 181 13.62 3.69 8.57
C PHE A 181 13.25 5.08 8.04
N ALA A 182 11.99 5.50 8.07
CA ALA A 182 11.59 6.85 7.69
C ALA A 182 12.15 7.92 8.66
N ASP A 183 12.28 7.59 9.94
CA ASP A 183 12.86 8.48 10.94
C ASP A 183 14.39 8.59 10.78
N TYR A 184 15.07 7.53 10.31
CA TYR A 184 16.51 7.57 10.00
C TYR A 184 16.82 8.50 8.81
N ASP A 185 16.08 8.41 7.70
CA ASP A 185 16.26 9.29 6.53
C ASP A 185 16.12 10.78 6.91
N GLN A 186 15.18 11.12 7.79
CA GLN A 186 14.99 12.51 8.24
C GLN A 186 16.12 13.00 9.15
N GLN A 187 16.80 12.13 9.89
CA GLN A 187 17.92 12.49 10.74
C GLN A 187 19.21 12.69 9.93
N GLU A 188 19.44 11.89 8.88
CA GLU A 188 20.59 12.10 7.99
C GLU A 188 20.48 13.42 7.21
N ASP A 189 19.29 13.72 6.65
CA ASP A 189 19.03 14.98 5.95
C ASP A 189 19.19 16.22 6.87
N ALA A 190 18.79 16.09 8.14
CA ALA A 190 18.95 17.16 9.13
C ALA A 190 20.42 17.35 9.56
N GLY A 191 21.20 16.26 9.63
CA GLY A 191 22.63 16.31 9.98
C GLY A 191 23.50 16.90 8.88
N GLU A 192 23.21 16.64 7.61
CA GLU A 192 23.92 17.25 6.48
C GLU A 192 23.62 18.75 6.32
N ALA A 193 22.41 19.18 6.67
CA ALA A 193 22.01 20.59 6.59
C ALA A 193 22.71 21.48 7.64
N ASP A 194 23.11 20.92 8.78
CA ASP A 194 23.78 21.67 9.86
C ASP A 194 25.32 21.70 9.67
N GLY A 195 25.90 20.66 9.05
CA GLY A 195 27.34 20.59 8.76
C GLY A 195 27.86 21.57 7.71
N HIS A 196 26.96 22.21 6.92
CA HIS A 196 27.35 23.14 5.84
C HIS A 196 27.33 24.62 6.27
N LYS A 197 27.07 24.92 7.55
CA LYS A 197 27.02 26.29 8.10
C LYS A 197 28.26 26.70 8.91
N GLU A 198 29.20 25.80 9.15
CA GLU A 198 30.42 26.13 9.94
C GLU A 198 31.64 26.53 9.11
N ASP A 199 31.59 26.49 7.78
CA ASP A 199 32.71 26.88 6.88
C ASP A 199 32.38 28.08 5.98
N SER A 200 31.87 29.20 6.61
CA SER A 200 31.74 30.48 5.88
C SER A 200 32.14 31.64 6.73
#